data_4f1fa908672f9dac5bc158629f1eb72b
#
_entry.id   4f1fa908672f9dac5bc158629f1eb72b
#
_cell.length_a   1.000
_cell.length_b   1.000
_cell.length_c   1.000
_cell.angle_alpha   90.00
_cell.angle_beta   90.00
_cell.angle_gamma   90.00
#
_symmetry.space_group_name_H-M   'P 1'
#
loop_
_entity.id
_entity.type
_entity.pdbx_description
1 polymer ?
#
loop_
_entity_poly.entity_id
_entity_poly.type
_entity_poly.pdbx_seq_one_letter_code
_entity_poly.pdbx_strand_id
1 'polypeptide(L)'
;MRSPKSNGTTSKKIWPLDAAELLYVGRATENKLAQYGIRTIGDLAKTSPDTLRHMLGINGLKLWMYANGTDTSRVMHKDFVSPVKSIEHGITCTADLQTPEDVFRVMLELSQDVGHRLRVHELMACGVQVSIRTNDLYGSQYQCKLPFRTQLPNEIAGAGFHLLMERYRWDKPIRAVTIRGIDLVSQKDAEQLSMFVDHQKRDRRILLEDAVEDIRRRFGKRAISYAILMGDLKIPDDGRQLVTMPGLMYQ
;
A
#
# COMPACT_ATOMS: atom_id res chain seq x y z
N MET A 1 26.16 29.67 8.62
CA MET A 1 24.95 29.12 9.27
C MET A 1 25.29 28.73 10.70
N ARG A 2 24.64 29.29 11.73
CA ARG A 2 24.90 28.92 13.13
C ARG A 2 24.31 27.52 13.35
N SER A 3 25.17 26.59 13.83
CA SER A 3 24.69 25.27 14.32
C SER A 3 23.63 25.47 15.38
N PRO A 4 22.49 24.81 15.34
CA PRO A 4 21.50 24.90 16.41
C PRO A 4 22.14 24.44 17.71
N LYS A 5 21.97 25.21 18.77
CA LYS A 5 22.44 24.85 20.12
C LYS A 5 21.66 23.60 20.55
N SER A 6 22.27 22.42 20.52
CA SER A 6 21.69 21.22 21.10
C SER A 6 21.41 21.49 22.59
N ASN A 7 20.19 21.19 23.04
CA ASN A 7 19.89 21.22 24.48
C ASN A 7 20.88 20.26 25.15
N GLY A 8 21.63 20.76 26.16
CA GLY A 8 22.74 20.04 26.80
C GLY A 8 22.37 18.62 27.33
N THR A 9 21.09 18.33 27.49
CA THR A 9 20.56 17.02 27.87
C THR A 9 20.60 16.03 26.70
N THR A 10 20.31 16.47 25.48
CA THR A 10 20.30 15.62 24.28
C THR A 10 21.69 15.11 23.91
N SER A 11 22.69 16.02 23.94
CA SER A 11 24.07 15.61 23.61
C SER A 11 24.67 14.66 24.65
N LYS A 12 24.38 14.84 25.95
CA LYS A 12 24.93 13.98 27.01
C LYS A 12 24.30 12.59 27.06
N LYS A 13 22.99 12.46 26.83
CA LYS A 13 22.27 11.19 27.01
C LYS A 13 22.06 10.41 25.71
N ILE A 14 21.83 11.09 24.60
CA ILE A 14 21.40 10.46 23.35
C ILE A 14 22.58 10.27 22.38
N TRP A 15 23.49 11.22 22.29
CA TRP A 15 24.62 11.14 21.36
C TRP A 15 25.56 9.94 21.53
N PRO A 16 25.79 9.39 22.74
CA PRO A 16 26.59 8.18 22.90
C PRO A 16 25.93 6.90 22.41
N LEU A 17 24.60 6.91 22.18
CA LEU A 17 23.86 5.74 21.71
C LEU A 17 24.18 5.44 20.26
N ASP A 18 24.02 4.16 19.87
CA ASP A 18 24.17 3.72 18.50
C ASP A 18 23.18 4.46 17.57
N ALA A 19 23.59 4.73 16.35
CA ALA A 19 22.74 5.36 15.35
C ALA A 19 21.45 4.57 15.08
N ALA A 20 21.49 3.24 15.23
CA ALA A 20 20.36 2.33 15.09
C ALA A 20 19.23 2.57 16.12
N GLU A 21 19.55 3.17 17.28
CA GLU A 21 18.56 3.52 18.30
C GLU A 21 17.69 4.73 17.89
N LEU A 22 18.10 5.45 16.83
CA LEU A 22 17.32 6.58 16.34
C LEU A 22 16.17 6.08 15.46
N LEU A 23 14.97 6.61 15.71
CA LEU A 23 13.79 6.30 14.91
C LEU A 23 14.08 6.51 13.41
N TYR A 24 13.62 5.58 12.57
CA TYR A 24 13.87 5.51 11.12
C TYR A 24 15.28 5.11 10.70
N VAL A 25 16.15 4.72 11.59
CA VAL A 25 17.42 4.05 11.26
C VAL A 25 17.21 2.54 11.35
N GLY A 26 16.84 1.93 10.24
CA GLY A 26 16.80 0.48 10.11
C GLY A 26 18.17 -0.07 9.66
N ARG A 27 18.32 -1.40 9.67
CA ARG A 27 19.57 -2.12 9.37
C ARG A 27 20.28 -1.66 8.08
N ALA A 28 19.53 -1.38 7.01
CA ALA A 28 20.10 -0.91 5.74
C ALA A 28 20.70 0.50 5.88
N THR A 29 20.02 1.40 6.61
CA THR A 29 20.50 2.76 6.89
C THR A 29 21.71 2.73 7.80
N GLU A 30 21.68 1.94 8.87
CA GLU A 30 22.78 1.71 9.79
C GLU A 30 24.05 1.25 9.05
N ASN A 31 23.94 0.19 8.23
CA ASN A 31 25.05 -0.30 7.43
C ASN A 31 25.63 0.78 6.51
N LYS A 32 24.76 1.57 5.88
CA LYS A 32 25.19 2.66 5.01
C LYS A 32 25.91 3.76 5.78
N LEU A 33 25.39 4.17 6.94
CA LEU A 33 26.03 5.15 7.83
C LEU A 33 27.39 4.65 8.33
N ALA A 34 27.48 3.37 8.73
CA ALA A 34 28.73 2.75 9.21
C ALA A 34 29.85 2.78 8.16
N GLN A 35 29.54 2.64 6.85
CA GLN A 35 30.52 2.77 5.76
C GLN A 35 31.19 4.15 5.72
N TYR A 36 30.52 5.18 6.23
CA TYR A 36 31.06 6.54 6.33
C TYR A 36 31.57 6.89 7.74
N GLY A 37 31.74 5.87 8.61
CA GLY A 37 32.23 6.07 9.96
C GLY A 37 31.22 6.66 10.95
N ILE A 38 29.94 6.78 10.55
CA ILE A 38 28.86 7.30 11.40
C ILE A 38 28.24 6.11 12.14
N ARG A 39 28.58 5.92 13.42
CA ARG A 39 28.13 4.81 14.25
C ARG A 39 27.21 5.23 15.37
N THR A 40 27.35 6.44 15.87
CA THR A 40 26.56 6.95 16.98
C THR A 40 25.59 8.06 16.50
N ILE A 41 24.58 8.34 17.31
CA ILE A 41 23.68 9.48 17.09
C ILE A 41 24.47 10.79 17.12
N GLY A 42 25.53 10.86 17.93
CA GLY A 42 26.42 12.02 18.00
C GLY A 42 27.24 12.22 16.72
N ASP A 43 27.71 11.14 16.08
CA ASP A 43 28.40 11.23 14.78
C ASP A 43 27.44 11.76 13.72
N LEU A 44 26.22 11.23 13.71
CA LEU A 44 25.15 11.68 12.80
C LEU A 44 24.80 13.15 12.99
N ALA A 45 24.68 13.60 14.26
CA ALA A 45 24.39 14.98 14.61
C ALA A 45 25.48 15.97 14.15
N LYS A 46 26.76 15.54 14.18
CA LYS A 46 27.92 16.32 13.80
C LYS A 46 28.20 16.30 12.29
N THR A 47 27.65 15.33 11.57
CA THR A 47 27.80 15.22 10.13
C THR A 47 27.07 16.38 9.43
N SER A 48 27.64 16.86 8.32
CA SER A 48 26.99 17.92 7.53
C SER A 48 25.62 17.48 7.02
N PRO A 49 24.57 18.31 7.14
CA PRO A 49 23.25 18.03 6.58
C PRO A 49 23.30 17.74 5.08
N ASP A 50 24.17 18.42 4.32
CA ASP A 50 24.32 18.23 2.88
C ASP A 50 24.90 16.84 2.57
N THR A 51 25.86 16.38 3.36
CA THR A 51 26.42 15.03 3.25
C THR A 51 25.33 13.98 3.49
N LEU A 52 24.56 14.13 4.57
CA LEU A 52 23.46 13.19 4.88
C LEU A 52 22.35 13.23 3.82
N ARG A 53 22.06 14.40 3.27
CA ARG A 53 21.11 14.54 2.17
C ARG A 53 21.59 13.84 0.90
N HIS A 54 22.87 13.94 0.60
CA HIS A 54 23.46 13.23 -0.55
C HIS A 54 23.40 11.72 -0.36
N MET A 55 23.64 11.23 0.85
CA MET A 55 23.67 9.82 1.19
C MET A 55 22.27 9.19 1.25
N LEU A 56 21.33 9.84 1.93
CA LEU A 56 20.04 9.29 2.34
C LEU A 56 18.83 10.09 1.83
N GLY A 57 19.07 11.09 0.98
CA GLY A 57 18.01 11.99 0.49
C GLY A 57 17.38 12.81 1.60
N ILE A 58 16.08 13.07 1.49
CA ILE A 58 15.34 13.87 2.47
C ILE A 58 15.33 13.21 3.87
N ASN A 59 15.44 11.88 3.92
CA ASN A 59 15.50 11.16 5.19
C ASN A 59 16.80 11.48 5.97
N GLY A 60 17.92 11.71 5.26
CA GLY A 60 19.16 12.13 5.91
C GLY A 60 19.02 13.45 6.66
N LEU A 61 18.30 14.43 6.07
CA LEU A 61 18.00 15.70 6.76
C LEU A 61 17.12 15.50 7.99
N LYS A 62 16.10 14.64 7.88
CA LYS A 62 15.22 14.32 9.03
C LYS A 62 16.00 13.67 10.15
N LEU A 63 16.85 12.70 9.85
CA LEU A 63 17.69 12.04 10.85
C LEU A 63 18.64 13.03 11.52
N TRP A 64 19.22 13.96 10.77
CA TRP A 64 20.05 15.03 11.33
C TRP A 64 19.26 15.92 12.29
N MET A 65 18.03 16.31 11.93
CA MET A 65 17.15 17.10 12.80
C MET A 65 16.82 16.33 14.09
N TYR A 66 16.52 15.05 13.99
CA TYR A 66 16.23 14.20 15.18
C TYR A 66 17.45 14.06 16.07
N ALA A 67 18.64 13.80 15.51
CA ALA A 67 19.88 13.68 16.27
C ALA A 67 20.28 14.99 17.00
N ASN A 68 19.91 16.14 16.44
CA ASN A 68 20.13 17.47 17.03
C ASN A 68 18.97 17.93 17.92
N GLY A 69 17.86 17.18 18.01
CA GLY A 69 16.67 17.58 18.79
C GLY A 69 15.99 18.85 18.24
N THR A 70 16.10 19.10 16.94
CA THR A 70 15.51 20.27 16.27
C THR A 70 14.27 19.91 15.46
N ASP A 71 13.71 18.72 15.68
CA ASP A 71 12.47 18.31 15.05
C ASP A 71 11.30 19.19 15.49
N THR A 72 10.56 19.71 14.51
CA THR A 72 9.38 20.56 14.73
C THR A 72 8.08 19.84 14.32
N SER A 73 8.14 18.53 14.14
CA SER A 73 6.97 17.72 13.79
C SER A 73 5.88 17.88 14.85
N ARG A 74 4.67 18.19 14.41
CA ARG A 74 3.53 18.30 15.32
C ARG A 74 3.13 16.93 15.83
N VAL A 75 2.94 16.83 17.13
CA VAL A 75 2.25 15.68 17.73
C VAL A 75 0.77 15.82 17.35
N MET A 76 0.24 14.81 16.69
CA MET A 76 -1.16 14.81 16.28
C MET A 76 -2.08 14.76 17.50
N HIS A 77 -3.25 15.40 17.38
CA HIS A 77 -4.30 15.26 18.38
C HIS A 77 -4.72 13.79 18.50
N LYS A 78 -5.13 13.36 19.69
CA LYS A 78 -5.55 11.96 19.94
C LYS A 78 -6.68 11.47 19.02
N ASP A 79 -7.54 12.39 18.60
CA ASP A 79 -8.68 12.10 17.72
C ASP A 79 -8.36 12.32 16.22
N PHE A 80 -7.08 12.54 15.88
CA PHE A 80 -6.69 12.70 14.48
C PHE A 80 -6.72 11.34 13.76
N VAL A 81 -7.60 11.24 12.77
CA VAL A 81 -7.67 10.08 11.87
C VAL A 81 -6.95 10.43 10.57
N SER A 82 -5.91 9.68 10.24
CA SER A 82 -5.20 9.87 8.97
C SER A 82 -6.11 9.49 7.81
N PRO A 83 -6.23 10.34 6.77
CA PRO A 83 -7.04 9.98 5.60
C PRO A 83 -6.48 8.71 4.93
N VAL A 84 -7.37 7.81 4.54
CA VAL A 84 -7.00 6.60 3.79
C VAL A 84 -6.50 7.02 2.41
N LYS A 85 -5.26 6.66 2.09
CA LYS A 85 -4.62 7.03 0.82
C LYS A 85 -4.77 5.98 -0.27
N SER A 86 -4.89 4.72 0.12
CA SER A 86 -5.06 3.58 -0.78
C SER A 86 -5.64 2.39 -0.02
N ILE A 87 -6.31 1.50 -0.73
CA ILE A 87 -6.81 0.23 -0.19
C ILE A 87 -6.25 -0.88 -1.05
N GLU A 88 -5.57 -1.83 -0.42
CA GLU A 88 -4.92 -2.94 -1.12
C GLU A 88 -5.24 -4.29 -0.50
N HIS A 89 -5.15 -5.33 -1.32
CA HIS A 89 -5.06 -6.70 -0.89
C HIS A 89 -4.01 -7.42 -1.73
N GLY A 90 -3.12 -8.13 -1.07
CA GLY A 90 -2.05 -8.90 -1.72
C GLY A 90 -1.86 -10.24 -1.05
N ILE A 91 -1.45 -11.23 -1.85
CA ILE A 91 -1.23 -12.59 -1.38
C ILE A 91 0.00 -13.22 -2.02
N THR A 92 0.68 -14.06 -1.26
CA THR A 92 1.66 -15.00 -1.80
C THR A 92 0.95 -16.32 -2.04
N CYS A 93 0.93 -16.77 -3.29
CA CYS A 93 0.23 -17.99 -3.70
C CYS A 93 0.93 -19.25 -3.15
N THR A 94 0.17 -20.32 -2.95
CA THR A 94 0.66 -21.63 -2.51
C THR A 94 1.50 -22.33 -3.60
N ALA A 95 1.18 -22.02 -4.86
CA ALA A 95 1.96 -22.44 -6.03
C ALA A 95 2.12 -21.27 -7.01
N ASP A 96 3.12 -21.37 -7.87
CA ASP A 96 3.38 -20.33 -8.87
C ASP A 96 2.23 -20.26 -9.90
N LEU A 97 1.83 -19.03 -10.23
CA LEU A 97 0.86 -18.74 -11.27
C LEU A 97 1.58 -18.73 -12.62
N GLN A 98 1.19 -19.64 -13.50
CA GLN A 98 1.88 -19.87 -14.77
C GLN A 98 1.13 -19.26 -15.96
N THR A 99 -0.16 -19.01 -15.82
CA THR A 99 -1.01 -18.51 -16.89
C THR A 99 -1.63 -17.16 -16.56
N PRO A 100 -1.96 -16.35 -17.57
CA PRO A 100 -2.73 -15.13 -17.38
C PRO A 100 -4.06 -15.36 -16.66
N GLU A 101 -4.74 -16.45 -16.95
CA GLU A 101 -6.01 -16.84 -16.34
C GLU A 101 -5.86 -17.08 -14.84
N ASP A 102 -4.81 -17.77 -14.41
CA ASP A 102 -4.51 -17.96 -12.99
C ASP A 102 -4.39 -16.62 -12.28
N VAL A 103 -3.63 -15.68 -12.87
CA VAL A 103 -3.42 -14.35 -12.28
C VAL A 103 -4.70 -13.53 -12.25
N PHE A 104 -5.51 -13.57 -13.34
CA PHE A 104 -6.79 -12.86 -13.36
C PHE A 104 -7.74 -13.36 -12.27
N ARG A 105 -7.83 -14.69 -12.07
CA ARG A 105 -8.66 -15.29 -11.02
C ARG A 105 -8.23 -14.82 -9.62
N VAL A 106 -6.92 -14.82 -9.35
CA VAL A 106 -6.37 -14.31 -8.10
C VAL A 106 -6.68 -12.81 -7.94
N MET A 107 -6.43 -12.00 -8.97
CA MET A 107 -6.74 -10.57 -8.94
C MET A 107 -8.21 -10.29 -8.67
N LEU A 108 -9.11 -11.06 -9.28
CA LEU A 108 -10.55 -10.91 -9.08
C LEU A 108 -10.95 -11.25 -7.64
N GLU A 109 -10.38 -12.32 -7.06
CA GLU A 109 -10.62 -12.64 -5.66
C GLU A 109 -10.16 -11.54 -4.73
N LEU A 110 -8.93 -11.04 -4.92
CA LEU A 110 -8.39 -9.93 -4.11
C LEU A 110 -9.19 -8.63 -4.28
N SER A 111 -9.66 -8.36 -5.49
CA SER A 111 -10.45 -7.17 -5.79
C SER A 111 -11.81 -7.14 -5.10
N GLN A 112 -12.37 -8.29 -4.74
CA GLN A 112 -13.60 -8.34 -3.95
C GLN A 112 -13.38 -7.72 -2.56
N ASP A 113 -12.26 -8.02 -1.91
CA ASP A 113 -11.92 -7.41 -0.62
C ASP A 113 -11.61 -5.92 -0.75
N VAL A 114 -10.92 -5.52 -1.82
CA VAL A 114 -10.64 -4.10 -2.07
C VAL A 114 -11.95 -3.34 -2.28
N GLY A 115 -12.87 -3.87 -3.11
CA GLY A 115 -14.17 -3.27 -3.35
C GLY A 115 -15.04 -3.20 -2.08
N HIS A 116 -15.06 -4.27 -1.28
CA HIS A 116 -15.73 -4.29 0.00
C HIS A 116 -15.22 -3.18 0.94
N ARG A 117 -13.91 -3.08 1.12
CA ARG A 117 -13.32 -2.05 2.00
C ARG A 117 -13.50 -0.63 1.46
N LEU A 118 -13.49 -0.44 0.15
CA LEU A 118 -13.84 0.86 -0.46
C LEU A 118 -15.27 1.27 -0.05
N ARG A 119 -16.25 0.34 -0.11
CA ARG A 119 -17.64 0.61 0.31
C ARG A 119 -17.74 0.91 1.80
N VAL A 120 -17.09 0.11 2.64
CA VAL A 120 -17.11 0.32 4.10
C VAL A 120 -16.60 1.71 4.49
N HIS A 121 -15.62 2.22 3.75
CA HIS A 121 -15.06 3.56 3.99
C HIS A 121 -15.73 4.67 3.17
N GLU A 122 -16.78 4.38 2.42
CA GLU A 122 -17.47 5.33 1.51
C GLU A 122 -16.48 6.00 0.51
N LEU A 123 -15.48 5.24 0.05
CA LEU A 123 -14.43 5.71 -0.86
C LEU A 123 -14.56 5.04 -2.23
N MET A 124 -14.11 5.72 -3.27
CA MET A 124 -14.02 5.22 -4.63
C MET A 124 -12.58 5.35 -5.14
N ALA A 125 -12.09 4.37 -5.88
CA ALA A 125 -10.77 4.41 -6.50
C ALA A 125 -10.83 5.09 -7.86
N CYS A 126 -9.94 6.06 -8.10
CA CYS A 126 -9.73 6.71 -9.40
C CYS A 126 -8.54 6.12 -10.17
N GLY A 127 -7.78 5.23 -9.55
CA GLY A 127 -6.68 4.51 -10.16
C GLY A 127 -6.50 3.11 -9.57
N VAL A 128 -5.79 2.28 -10.29
CA VAL A 128 -5.42 0.91 -9.87
C VAL A 128 -3.91 0.76 -9.97
N GLN A 129 -3.35 0.10 -8.97
CA GLN A 129 -1.97 -0.33 -8.93
C GLN A 129 -1.91 -1.84 -8.78
N VAL A 130 -1.05 -2.48 -9.55
CA VAL A 130 -0.76 -3.91 -9.46
C VAL A 130 0.71 -4.09 -9.11
N SER A 131 0.97 -4.90 -8.11
CA SER A 131 2.32 -5.34 -7.79
C SER A 131 2.39 -6.86 -7.92
N ILE A 132 3.43 -7.35 -8.56
CA ILE A 132 3.71 -8.77 -8.68
C ILE A 132 5.09 -9.07 -8.14
N ARG A 133 5.27 -10.31 -7.69
CA ARG A 133 6.58 -10.87 -7.37
C ARG A 133 6.71 -12.20 -8.06
N THR A 134 7.79 -12.39 -8.79
CA THR A 134 8.11 -13.63 -9.48
C THR A 134 8.68 -14.68 -8.52
N ASN A 135 8.82 -15.91 -8.97
CA ASN A 135 9.34 -17.02 -8.15
C ASN A 135 10.81 -16.84 -7.72
N ASP A 136 11.59 -16.02 -8.43
CA ASP A 136 12.94 -15.60 -8.05
C ASP A 136 12.97 -14.35 -7.16
N LEU A 137 11.81 -13.97 -6.61
CA LEU A 137 11.61 -12.85 -5.67
C LEU A 137 11.78 -11.45 -6.29
N TYR A 138 11.93 -11.34 -7.62
CA TYR A 138 11.93 -10.04 -8.27
C TYR A 138 10.53 -9.42 -8.25
N GLY A 139 10.44 -8.15 -7.84
CA GLY A 139 9.18 -7.41 -7.75
C GLY A 139 9.03 -6.36 -8.84
N SER A 140 7.84 -6.27 -9.41
CA SER A 140 7.45 -5.20 -10.34
C SER A 140 6.12 -4.59 -9.91
N GLN A 141 5.99 -3.29 -10.17
CA GLN A 141 4.80 -2.53 -9.81
C GLN A 141 4.38 -1.63 -10.96
N TYR A 142 3.10 -1.63 -11.28
CA TYR A 142 2.49 -0.86 -12.35
C TYR A 142 1.25 -0.16 -11.83
N GLN A 143 0.94 1.02 -12.38
CA GLN A 143 -0.28 1.75 -12.03
C GLN A 143 -0.87 2.46 -13.22
N CYS A 144 -2.19 2.64 -13.22
CA CYS A 144 -2.92 3.41 -14.22
C CYS A 144 -4.09 4.15 -13.58
N LYS A 145 -4.52 5.21 -14.24
CA LYS A 145 -5.79 5.87 -13.92
C LYS A 145 -6.94 5.04 -14.47
N LEU A 146 -8.04 5.04 -13.75
CA LEU A 146 -9.31 4.46 -14.21
C LEU A 146 -10.08 5.50 -15.03
N PRO A 147 -10.82 5.09 -16.04
CA PRO A 147 -11.69 6.01 -16.81
C PRO A 147 -12.81 6.60 -15.94
N PHE A 148 -13.22 5.88 -14.91
CA PHE A 148 -14.24 6.27 -13.95
C PHE A 148 -13.82 5.82 -12.55
N ARG A 149 -14.21 6.60 -11.55
CA ARG A 149 -14.05 6.17 -10.16
C ARG A 149 -14.95 4.94 -9.89
N THR A 150 -14.43 3.97 -9.15
CA THR A 150 -15.15 2.72 -8.95
C THR A 150 -14.90 2.08 -7.59
N GLN A 151 -15.87 1.24 -7.17
CA GLN A 151 -15.76 0.28 -6.08
C GLN A 151 -15.98 -1.16 -6.61
N LEU A 152 -16.25 -1.31 -7.91
CA LEU A 152 -16.63 -2.58 -8.50
C LEU A 152 -15.43 -3.49 -8.64
N PRO A 153 -15.43 -4.70 -8.04
CA PRO A 153 -14.31 -5.65 -8.09
C PRO A 153 -13.88 -6.01 -9.51
N ASN A 154 -14.86 -6.20 -10.40
CA ASN A 154 -14.61 -6.55 -11.80
C ASN A 154 -13.89 -5.44 -12.57
N GLU A 155 -14.22 -4.16 -12.30
CA GLU A 155 -13.56 -3.02 -12.93
C GLU A 155 -12.12 -2.88 -12.43
N ILE A 156 -11.92 -3.06 -11.13
CA ILE A 156 -10.59 -3.01 -10.49
C ILE A 156 -9.71 -4.16 -11.00
N ALA A 157 -10.23 -5.39 -10.98
CA ALA A 157 -9.50 -6.57 -11.46
C ALA A 157 -9.21 -6.48 -12.95
N GLY A 158 -10.20 -6.08 -13.77
CA GLY A 158 -10.05 -5.94 -15.22
C GLY A 158 -9.00 -4.91 -15.60
N ALA A 159 -9.04 -3.71 -14.98
CA ALA A 159 -8.06 -2.67 -15.23
C ALA A 159 -6.65 -3.10 -14.80
N GLY A 160 -6.53 -3.72 -13.62
CA GLY A 160 -5.25 -4.24 -13.13
C GLY A 160 -4.68 -5.34 -14.01
N PHE A 161 -5.52 -6.26 -14.48
CA PHE A 161 -5.11 -7.33 -15.37
C PHE A 161 -4.68 -6.81 -16.74
N HIS A 162 -5.45 -5.91 -17.35
CA HIS A 162 -5.10 -5.29 -18.63
C HIS A 162 -3.74 -4.58 -18.54
N LEU A 163 -3.53 -3.80 -17.48
CA LEU A 163 -2.27 -3.13 -17.22
C LEU A 163 -1.10 -4.12 -17.09
N LEU A 164 -1.31 -5.25 -16.41
CA LEU A 164 -0.30 -6.29 -16.28
C LEU A 164 0.03 -6.91 -17.63
N MET A 165 -0.98 -7.23 -18.46
CA MET A 165 -0.79 -7.82 -19.79
C MET A 165 -0.02 -6.90 -20.73
N GLU A 166 -0.18 -5.58 -20.60
CA GLU A 166 0.58 -4.62 -21.40
C GLU A 166 2.04 -4.48 -20.96
N ARG A 167 2.33 -4.67 -19.66
CA ARG A 167 3.63 -4.32 -19.07
C ARG A 167 4.50 -5.50 -18.72
N TYR A 168 3.93 -6.67 -18.40
CA TYR A 168 4.67 -7.84 -17.99
C TYR A 168 4.86 -8.82 -19.14
N ARG A 169 6.10 -9.25 -19.38
CA ARG A 169 6.47 -10.10 -20.53
C ARG A 169 6.33 -11.60 -20.29
N TRP A 170 5.86 -12.01 -19.12
CA TRP A 170 5.69 -13.44 -18.75
C TRP A 170 6.97 -14.29 -18.86
N ASP A 171 8.13 -13.67 -18.63
CA ASP A 171 9.41 -14.38 -18.66
C ASP A 171 9.55 -15.37 -17.50
N LYS A 172 8.78 -15.18 -16.43
CA LYS A 172 8.82 -15.99 -15.21
C LYS A 172 7.44 -16.15 -14.59
N PRO A 173 7.19 -17.28 -13.89
CA PRO A 173 5.95 -17.46 -13.13
C PRO A 173 5.81 -16.41 -12.00
N ILE A 174 4.57 -16.07 -11.70
CA ILE A 174 4.24 -15.10 -10.65
C ILE A 174 3.94 -15.85 -9.36
N ARG A 175 4.63 -15.47 -8.26
CA ARG A 175 4.49 -16.05 -6.93
C ARG A 175 3.56 -15.29 -6.03
N ALA A 176 3.51 -13.97 -6.16
CA ALA A 176 2.65 -13.12 -5.36
C ALA A 176 2.01 -12.03 -6.21
N VAL A 177 0.79 -11.68 -5.87
CA VAL A 177 -0.01 -10.65 -6.54
C VAL A 177 -0.60 -9.73 -5.48
N THR A 178 -0.53 -8.43 -5.73
CA THR A 178 -1.22 -7.41 -4.94
C THR A 178 -1.99 -6.50 -5.88
N ILE A 179 -3.24 -6.22 -5.55
CA ILE A 179 -4.05 -5.21 -6.23
C ILE A 179 -4.44 -4.12 -5.27
N ARG A 180 -4.39 -2.87 -5.72
CA ARG A 180 -4.59 -1.68 -4.89
C ARG A 180 -5.43 -0.66 -5.62
N GLY A 181 -6.47 -0.16 -4.95
CA GLY A 181 -7.17 1.07 -5.34
C GLY A 181 -6.39 2.28 -4.85
N ILE A 182 -6.09 3.20 -5.73
CA ILE A 182 -5.34 4.44 -5.48
C ILE A 182 -6.13 5.67 -5.89
N ASP A 183 -5.63 6.86 -5.53
CA ASP A 183 -6.27 8.14 -5.82
C ASP A 183 -7.72 8.14 -5.34
N LEU A 184 -7.90 7.84 -4.04
CA LEU A 184 -9.21 7.65 -3.44
C LEU A 184 -9.94 8.98 -3.27
N VAL A 185 -11.21 8.98 -3.62
CA VAL A 185 -12.13 10.10 -3.45
C VAL A 185 -13.36 9.65 -2.67
N SER A 186 -14.08 10.60 -2.05
CA SER A 186 -15.32 10.28 -1.37
C SER A 186 -16.39 9.84 -2.38
N GLN A 187 -17.19 8.84 -2.02
CA GLN A 187 -18.36 8.44 -2.81
C GLN A 187 -19.38 9.58 -2.98
N LYS A 188 -19.38 10.54 -2.03
CA LYS A 188 -20.28 11.69 -2.00
C LYS A 188 -19.81 12.84 -2.89
N ASP A 189 -18.57 12.80 -3.38
CA ASP A 189 -18.05 13.83 -4.27
C ASP A 189 -18.82 13.82 -5.59
N ALA A 190 -19.01 15.00 -6.21
CA ALA A 190 -19.62 15.09 -7.52
C ALA A 190 -18.80 14.33 -8.57
N GLU A 191 -19.48 13.61 -9.46
CA GLU A 191 -18.86 12.93 -10.60
C GLU A 191 -19.27 13.60 -11.90
N GLN A 192 -18.30 13.90 -12.74
CA GLN A 192 -18.59 14.34 -14.10
C GLN A 192 -18.94 13.11 -14.93
N LEU A 193 -20.21 13.06 -15.38
CA LEU A 193 -20.68 11.97 -16.21
C LEU A 193 -20.12 12.11 -17.64
N SER A 194 -19.65 11.00 -18.19
CA SER A 194 -19.23 10.93 -19.58
C SER A 194 -20.38 10.51 -20.47
N MET A 195 -20.65 11.24 -21.56
CA MET A 195 -21.68 10.89 -22.53
C MET A 195 -21.37 9.61 -23.35
N PHE A 196 -20.14 9.10 -23.27
CA PHE A 196 -19.69 7.93 -24.02
C PHE A 196 -19.82 6.61 -23.23
N VAL A 197 -20.45 6.64 -22.07
CA VAL A 197 -20.62 5.48 -21.20
C VAL A 197 -22.08 5.12 -21.07
N ASP A 198 -22.35 3.83 -21.16
CA ASP A 198 -23.66 3.28 -20.80
C ASP A 198 -23.85 3.29 -19.28
N HIS A 199 -24.36 4.43 -18.78
CA HIS A 199 -24.63 4.62 -17.36
C HIS A 199 -25.66 3.62 -16.84
N GLN A 200 -26.68 3.26 -17.62
CA GLN A 200 -27.70 2.30 -17.19
C GLN A 200 -27.09 0.91 -16.92
N LYS A 201 -26.19 0.47 -17.78
CA LYS A 201 -25.48 -0.81 -17.59
C LYS A 201 -24.57 -0.76 -16.35
N ARG A 202 -23.93 0.38 -16.12
CA ARG A 202 -23.07 0.58 -14.95
C ARG A 202 -23.87 0.60 -13.67
N ASP A 203 -24.99 1.33 -13.64
CA ASP A 203 -25.88 1.40 -12.48
C ASP A 203 -26.44 0.02 -12.10
N ARG A 204 -26.83 -0.79 -13.09
CA ARG A 204 -27.24 -2.18 -12.85
C ARG A 204 -26.14 -3.02 -12.23
N ARG A 205 -24.87 -2.83 -12.62
CA ARG A 205 -23.73 -3.53 -12.01
C ARG A 205 -23.50 -3.09 -10.56
N ILE A 206 -23.66 -1.79 -10.28
CA ILE A 206 -23.56 -1.26 -8.92
C ILE A 206 -24.65 -1.89 -8.04
N LEU A 207 -25.91 -1.87 -8.50
CA LEU A 207 -27.02 -2.50 -7.77
C LEU A 207 -26.84 -3.99 -7.56
N LEU A 208 -26.32 -4.71 -8.55
CA LEU A 208 -25.99 -6.14 -8.42
C LEU A 208 -24.93 -6.36 -7.36
N GLU A 209 -23.87 -5.58 -7.38
CA GLU A 209 -22.79 -5.73 -6.40
C GLU A 209 -23.23 -5.38 -4.99
N ASP A 210 -24.10 -4.38 -4.83
CA ASP A 210 -24.69 -4.04 -3.53
C ASP A 210 -25.56 -5.20 -3.00
N ALA A 211 -26.32 -5.85 -3.87
CA ALA A 211 -27.08 -7.05 -3.49
C ALA A 211 -26.16 -8.22 -3.08
N VAL A 212 -25.04 -8.42 -3.80
CA VAL A 212 -24.02 -9.42 -3.46
C VAL A 212 -23.41 -9.14 -2.09
N GLU A 213 -23.05 -7.88 -1.83
CA GLU A 213 -22.51 -7.45 -0.53
C GLU A 213 -23.52 -7.68 0.61
N ASP A 214 -24.81 -7.42 0.37
CA ASP A 214 -25.86 -7.67 1.37
C ASP A 214 -26.00 -9.14 1.70
N ILE A 215 -25.95 -10.01 0.68
CA ILE A 215 -25.95 -11.47 0.87
C ILE A 215 -24.72 -11.90 1.67
N ARG A 216 -23.54 -11.41 1.31
CA ARG A 216 -22.30 -11.76 2.00
C ARG A 216 -22.28 -11.29 3.45
N ARG A 217 -22.83 -10.12 3.73
CA ARG A 217 -22.96 -9.60 5.10
C ARG A 217 -23.85 -10.48 5.98
N ARG A 218 -24.91 -11.07 5.41
CA ARG A 218 -25.87 -11.91 6.14
C ARG A 218 -25.41 -13.35 6.30
N PHE A 219 -24.82 -13.91 5.25
CA PHE A 219 -24.53 -15.34 5.15
C PHE A 219 -23.06 -15.69 5.06
N GLY A 220 -22.18 -14.68 5.10
CA GLY A 220 -20.74 -14.85 5.00
C GLY A 220 -20.20 -14.70 3.56
N LYS A 221 -18.90 -14.41 3.46
CA LYS A 221 -18.20 -14.11 2.19
C LYS A 221 -18.38 -15.20 1.14
N ARG A 222 -18.45 -16.46 1.54
CA ARG A 222 -18.53 -17.62 0.63
C ARG A 222 -19.97 -17.96 0.19
N ALA A 223 -21.00 -17.26 0.69
CA ALA A 223 -22.40 -17.53 0.35
C ALA A 223 -22.70 -17.34 -1.15
N ILE A 224 -22.00 -16.42 -1.79
CA ILE A 224 -22.09 -16.16 -3.23
C ILE A 224 -20.70 -15.85 -3.80
N SER A 225 -20.32 -16.47 -4.89
CA SER A 225 -19.02 -16.30 -5.56
C SER A 225 -19.18 -16.28 -7.06
N TYR A 226 -18.20 -15.70 -7.74
CA TYR A 226 -18.12 -15.79 -9.20
C TYR A 226 -17.78 -17.22 -9.62
N ALA A 227 -18.45 -17.75 -10.65
CA ALA A 227 -18.19 -19.10 -11.15
C ALA A 227 -16.73 -19.32 -11.60
N ILE A 228 -16.08 -18.28 -12.13
CA ILE A 228 -14.68 -18.33 -12.54
C ILE A 228 -13.71 -18.54 -11.35
N LEU A 229 -14.14 -18.26 -10.12
CA LEU A 229 -13.35 -18.45 -8.91
C LEU A 229 -13.54 -19.86 -8.31
N MET A 230 -14.37 -20.71 -8.90
CA MET A 230 -14.52 -22.09 -8.45
C MET A 230 -13.27 -22.91 -8.81
N GLY A 231 -12.91 -23.83 -7.93
CA GLY A 231 -11.71 -24.67 -8.05
C GLY A 231 -10.50 -24.09 -7.30
N ASP A 232 -9.33 -24.68 -7.54
CA ASP A 232 -8.08 -24.26 -6.89
C ASP A 232 -7.58 -22.93 -7.47
N LEU A 233 -7.57 -21.91 -6.64
CA LEU A 233 -7.03 -20.58 -6.95
C LEU A 233 -5.55 -20.44 -6.62
N LYS A 234 -4.92 -21.50 -6.08
CA LYS A 234 -3.55 -21.45 -5.54
C LYS A 234 -3.37 -20.37 -4.45
N ILE A 235 -4.44 -20.04 -3.77
CA ILE A 235 -4.47 -19.12 -2.64
C ILE A 235 -4.43 -19.95 -1.37
N PRO A 236 -3.67 -19.55 -0.32
CA PRO A 236 -3.72 -20.23 0.97
C PRO A 236 -5.16 -20.35 1.45
N ASP A 237 -5.60 -21.55 1.80
CA ASP A 237 -6.93 -21.76 2.42
C ASP A 237 -6.85 -21.30 3.88
N ASP A 238 -6.69 -20.02 4.05
CA ASP A 238 -6.74 -19.40 5.36
C ASP A 238 -8.19 -19.26 5.76
N GLY A 239 -8.73 -20.30 6.39
CA GLY A 239 -9.85 -20.12 7.30
C GLY A 239 -9.52 -19.11 8.40
N ARG A 240 -8.37 -18.46 8.29
CA ARG A 240 -7.83 -17.43 9.16
C ARG A 240 -8.20 -16.07 8.62
N GLN A 241 -8.81 -15.32 9.48
CA GLN A 241 -9.00 -13.89 9.37
C GLN A 241 -7.74 -13.26 8.79
N LEU A 242 -7.93 -12.43 7.79
CA LEU A 242 -6.92 -11.45 7.35
C LEU A 242 -6.19 -10.93 8.59
N VAL A 243 -4.87 -11.00 8.58
CA VAL A 243 -4.08 -10.31 9.59
C VAL A 243 -4.40 -8.83 9.41
N THR A 244 -5.39 -8.38 10.13
CA THR A 244 -5.63 -6.95 10.34
C THR A 244 -4.39 -6.48 11.10
N MET A 245 -3.58 -5.66 10.48
CA MET A 245 -2.54 -4.93 11.20
C MET A 245 -3.20 -4.32 12.44
N PRO A 246 -2.59 -4.45 13.64
CA PRO A 246 -3.18 -3.90 14.85
C PRO A 246 -3.52 -2.43 14.60
N GLY A 247 -4.73 -2.06 14.97
CA GLY A 247 -5.43 -0.82 14.60
C GLY A 247 -4.85 0.50 15.09
N LEU A 248 -3.53 0.64 15.18
CA LEU A 248 -2.87 1.93 15.37
C LEU A 248 -2.80 2.78 14.09
N MET A 249 -3.20 2.21 12.94
CA MET A 249 -3.30 2.98 11.69
C MET A 249 -4.74 3.22 11.22
N TYR A 250 -5.77 2.71 11.95
CA TYR A 250 -7.16 2.73 11.48
C TYR A 250 -8.19 2.97 12.60
N GLN A 251 -7.81 3.68 13.67
CA GLN A 251 -8.77 4.27 14.59
C GLN A 251 -8.91 5.76 14.31
#